data_767661ebde0cf58d48405c97122b067a
#
_entry.id   767661ebde0cf58d48405c97122b067a
#
_cell.length_a   1.000
_cell.length_b   1.000
_cell.length_c   1.000
_cell.angle_alpha   90.00
_cell.angle_beta   90.00
_cell.angle_gamma   90.00
#
_symmetry.space_group_name_H-M   'P 1'
#
loop_
_entity.id
_entity.type
_entity.pdbx_description
1 polymer ?
#
loop_
_entity_poly.entity_id
_entity_poly.type
_entity_poly.pdbx_seq_one_letter_code
_entity_poly.pdbx_strand_id
1 'polypeptide(L)'
;KNVKRQIEKLTNDKKQHIIIGYEDENTRKIIGFVHAQMYESFYSELGLNILGLAVNPDFQGRGIGRKLMNELEDYALDNNISFIRLNSAMKREEAHKFYEHIGYTCDKVQKRFIKVLK
;
A
#
# COMPACT_ATOMS: atom_id res chain seq x y z
N LYS A 1 11.72 -9.50 14.24
CA LYS A 1 10.80 -8.59 13.57
C LYS A 1 10.00 -9.34 12.53
N ASN A 2 8.68 -9.11 12.49
CA ASN A 2 7.79 -9.90 11.64
C ASN A 2 7.64 -9.37 10.23
N VAL A 3 8.13 -8.17 9.96
CA VAL A 3 7.95 -7.52 8.67
C VAL A 3 9.05 -7.95 7.72
N LYS A 4 8.67 -8.38 6.52
CA LYS A 4 9.57 -8.79 5.45
C LYS A 4 9.38 -7.89 4.25
N ARG A 5 10.47 -7.41 3.67
CA ARG A 5 10.43 -6.58 2.47
C ARG A 5 10.87 -7.38 1.26
N GLN A 6 10.17 -7.17 0.16
CA GLN A 6 10.57 -7.68 -1.14
C GLN A 6 10.40 -6.58 -2.16
N ILE A 7 11.46 -6.27 -2.88
CA ILE A 7 11.46 -5.22 -3.87
C ILE A 7 11.70 -5.85 -5.24
N GLU A 8 10.78 -5.62 -6.15
CA GLU A 8 10.86 -6.14 -7.50
C GLU A 8 10.90 -5.01 -8.51
N LYS A 9 11.76 -5.16 -9.52
CA LYS A 9 11.84 -4.22 -10.62
C LYS A 9 11.33 -4.89 -11.88
N LEU A 10 10.44 -4.21 -12.59
CA LEU A 10 10.00 -4.66 -13.89
C LEU A 10 10.97 -4.10 -14.92
N THR A 11 11.66 -5.00 -15.62
CA THR A 11 12.77 -4.62 -16.48
C THR A 11 12.35 -3.79 -17.71
N ASN A 12 11.14 -4.04 -18.21
CA ASN A 12 10.70 -3.42 -19.47
C ASN A 12 10.22 -1.99 -19.32
N ASP A 13 9.56 -1.65 -18.22
CA ASP A 13 9.00 -0.32 -18.01
C ASP A 13 9.65 0.42 -16.86
N LYS A 14 10.68 -0.17 -16.27
CA LYS A 14 11.47 0.42 -15.19
C LYS A 14 10.67 0.75 -13.94
N LYS A 15 9.47 0.21 -13.81
CA LYS A 15 8.67 0.39 -12.61
C LYS A 15 9.18 -0.51 -11.51
N GLN A 16 9.23 0.03 -10.30
CA GLN A 16 9.64 -0.72 -9.14
C GLN A 16 8.42 -1.01 -8.26
N HIS A 17 8.26 -2.26 -7.92
CA HIS A 17 7.23 -2.71 -7.00
C HIS A 17 7.84 -3.00 -5.66
N ILE A 18 7.15 -2.60 -4.60
CA ILE A 18 7.55 -2.84 -3.23
C ILE A 18 6.47 -3.69 -2.58
N ILE A 19 6.86 -4.85 -2.08
CA ILE A 19 5.95 -5.74 -1.37
C ILE A 19 6.51 -5.95 0.02
N ILE A 20 5.68 -5.65 1.02
CA ILE A 20 6.07 -5.84 2.42
C ILE A 20 5.06 -6.80 3.03
N GLY A 21 5.55 -7.92 3.55
CA GLY A 21 4.72 -8.93 4.18
C GLY A 21 4.88 -8.92 5.69
N TYR A 22 3.84 -9.37 6.37
CA TYR A 22 3.85 -9.56 7.81
C TYR A 22 3.78 -11.05 8.10
N GLU A 23 4.78 -11.56 8.82
CA GLU A 23 4.90 -12.98 9.10
C GLU A 23 4.39 -13.30 10.51
N ASP A 24 3.57 -14.34 10.61
CA ASP A 24 3.12 -14.85 11.92
C ASP A 24 4.28 -15.59 12.59
N GLU A 25 4.57 -15.24 13.83
CA GLU A 25 5.71 -15.81 14.55
C GLU A 25 5.61 -17.31 14.76
N ASN A 26 4.42 -17.81 14.98
CA ASN A 26 4.22 -19.22 15.33
C ASN A 26 4.24 -20.14 14.12
N THR A 27 3.54 -19.74 13.06
CA THR A 27 3.40 -20.58 11.86
C THR A 27 4.42 -20.25 10.78
N ARG A 28 5.06 -19.08 10.86
CA ARG A 28 6.01 -18.57 9.88
C ARG A 28 5.36 -18.29 8.52
N LYS A 29 4.05 -18.17 8.49
CA LYS A 29 3.30 -17.83 7.28
C LYS A 29 3.07 -16.34 7.18
N ILE A 30 2.99 -15.86 5.94
CA ILE A 30 2.64 -14.45 5.69
C ILE A 30 1.13 -14.32 5.88
N ILE A 31 0.74 -13.44 6.79
CA ILE A 31 -0.67 -13.24 7.16
C ILE A 31 -1.18 -11.85 6.79
N GLY A 32 -0.34 -11.03 6.20
CA GLY A 32 -0.73 -9.71 5.71
C GLY A 32 0.31 -9.17 4.77
N PHE A 33 -0.08 -8.23 3.93
CA PHE A 33 0.87 -7.59 3.02
C PHE A 33 0.39 -6.20 2.61
N VAL A 34 1.34 -5.38 2.20
CA VAL A 34 1.07 -4.17 1.45
C VAL A 34 1.89 -4.22 0.16
N HIS A 35 1.26 -3.87 -0.95
CA HIS A 35 1.89 -3.84 -2.26
C HIS A 35 1.77 -2.44 -2.83
N ALA A 36 2.89 -1.84 -3.16
CA ALA A 36 2.94 -0.50 -3.72
C ALA A 36 3.80 -0.48 -4.97
N GLN A 37 3.56 0.51 -5.80
CA GLN A 37 4.27 0.71 -7.06
C GLN A 37 4.80 2.13 -7.08
N MET A 38 6.01 2.32 -7.64
CA MET A 38 6.55 3.66 -7.84
C MET A 38 5.60 4.48 -8.71
N TYR A 39 5.38 5.71 -8.32
CA TYR A 39 4.44 6.59 -8.97
C TYR A 39 5.10 7.96 -9.16
N GLU A 40 5.18 8.41 -10.39
CA GLU A 40 5.78 9.70 -10.71
C GLU A 40 4.68 10.66 -11.11
N SER A 41 4.59 11.77 -10.39
CA SER A 41 3.57 12.76 -10.67
C SER A 41 3.96 13.64 -11.86
N PHE A 42 3.01 14.42 -12.34
CA PHE A 42 3.22 15.37 -13.42
C PHE A 42 4.35 16.36 -13.14
N TYR A 43 4.57 16.66 -11.87
CA TYR A 43 5.58 17.63 -11.45
C TYR A 43 6.89 16.98 -11.07
N SER A 44 7.09 15.76 -11.52
CA SER A 44 8.31 14.97 -11.26
C SER A 44 8.53 14.63 -9.79
N GLU A 45 7.48 14.74 -8.98
CA GLU A 45 7.55 14.24 -7.61
C GLU A 45 7.41 12.73 -7.61
N LEU A 46 8.24 12.07 -6.83
CA LEU A 46 8.22 10.63 -6.73
C LEU A 46 7.35 10.21 -5.55
N GLY A 47 6.42 9.32 -5.82
CA GLY A 47 5.52 8.80 -4.81
C GLY A 47 5.37 7.30 -4.90
N LEU A 48 4.54 6.75 -4.03
CA LEU A 48 4.11 5.37 -4.08
C LEU A 48 2.60 5.32 -4.26
N ASN A 49 2.15 4.40 -5.09
CA ASN A 49 0.73 4.10 -5.25
C ASN A 49 0.47 2.73 -4.67
N ILE A 50 -0.37 2.66 -3.65
CA ILE A 50 -0.72 1.39 -3.04
C ILE A 50 -1.70 0.66 -3.94
N LEU A 51 -1.31 -0.56 -4.34
CA LEU A 51 -2.13 -1.44 -5.16
C LEU A 51 -2.94 -2.41 -4.30
N GLY A 52 -2.46 -2.73 -3.11
CA GLY A 52 -3.18 -3.62 -2.23
C GLY A 52 -2.66 -3.57 -0.81
N LEU A 53 -3.56 -3.71 0.14
CA LEU A 53 -3.26 -3.90 1.54
C LEU A 53 -4.28 -4.90 2.07
N ALA A 54 -3.80 -6.00 2.60
CA ALA A 54 -4.68 -7.05 3.09
C ALA A 54 -4.09 -7.71 4.33
N VAL A 55 -4.97 -8.12 5.24
CA VAL A 55 -4.62 -8.88 6.43
C VAL A 55 -5.58 -10.05 6.51
N ASN A 56 -5.06 -11.23 6.76
CA ASN A 56 -5.86 -12.44 6.94
C ASN A 56 -6.96 -12.15 7.98
N PRO A 57 -8.23 -12.49 7.68
CA PRO A 57 -9.34 -12.17 8.58
C PRO A 57 -9.17 -12.67 10.01
N ASP A 58 -8.50 -13.79 10.20
CA ASP A 58 -8.26 -14.36 11.53
C ASP A 58 -7.30 -13.52 12.37
N PHE A 59 -6.60 -12.59 11.74
CA PHE A 59 -5.58 -11.78 12.40
C PHE A 59 -5.91 -10.28 12.39
N GLN A 60 -7.09 -9.92 11.93
CA GLN A 60 -7.50 -8.51 11.90
C GLN A 60 -7.73 -7.98 13.32
N GLY A 61 -7.63 -6.67 13.48
CA GLY A 61 -7.80 -6.03 14.77
C GLY A 61 -6.57 -6.05 15.66
N ARG A 62 -5.43 -6.48 15.15
CA ARG A 62 -4.18 -6.58 15.92
C ARG A 62 -3.14 -5.53 15.53
N GLY A 63 -3.54 -4.55 14.72
CA GLY A 63 -2.62 -3.50 14.30
C GLY A 63 -1.66 -3.90 13.20
N ILE A 64 -1.87 -5.02 12.52
CA ILE A 64 -0.96 -5.50 11.47
C ILE A 64 -0.98 -4.57 10.27
N GLY A 65 -2.16 -4.12 9.85
CA GLY A 65 -2.27 -3.16 8.73
C GLY A 65 -1.50 -1.88 9.01
N ARG A 66 -1.59 -1.37 10.23
CA ARG A 66 -0.85 -0.17 10.63
C ARG A 66 0.65 -0.40 10.60
N LYS A 67 1.11 -1.57 11.06
CA LYS A 67 2.53 -1.89 11.04
C LYS A 67 3.06 -1.99 9.62
N LEU A 68 2.26 -2.57 8.72
CA LEU A 68 2.63 -2.64 7.30
C LEU A 68 2.73 -1.23 6.69
N MET A 69 1.77 -0.37 6.99
CA MET A 69 1.80 0.99 6.48
C MET A 69 2.96 1.80 7.06
N ASN A 70 3.26 1.62 8.34
CA ASN A 70 4.41 2.28 8.95
C ASN A 70 5.71 1.86 8.26
N GLU A 71 5.85 0.57 7.95
CA GLU A 71 7.05 0.08 7.27
C GLU A 71 7.16 0.66 5.85
N LEU A 72 6.04 0.79 5.15
CA LEU A 72 6.02 1.40 3.83
C LEU A 72 6.42 2.88 3.90
N GLU A 73 5.92 3.59 4.91
CA GLU A 73 6.26 5.00 5.12
C GLU A 73 7.74 5.18 5.43
N ASP A 74 8.31 4.30 6.25
CA ASP A 74 9.73 4.32 6.55
C ASP A 74 10.56 4.08 5.28
N TYR A 75 10.15 3.12 4.45
CA TYR A 75 10.79 2.89 3.17
C TYR A 75 10.74 4.14 2.29
N ALA A 76 9.59 4.80 2.24
CA ALA A 76 9.41 6.00 1.43
C ALA A 76 10.35 7.11 1.90
N LEU A 77 10.41 7.35 3.20
CA LEU A 77 11.29 8.38 3.75
C LEU A 77 12.75 8.07 3.47
N ASP A 78 13.16 6.82 3.61
CA ASP A 78 14.55 6.40 3.36
C ASP A 78 14.96 6.56 1.90
N ASN A 79 14.01 6.59 0.98
CA ASN A 79 14.27 6.63 -0.45
C ASN A 79 13.83 7.94 -1.11
N ASN A 80 13.65 9.00 -0.30
CA ASN A 80 13.27 10.33 -0.78
C ASN A 80 11.98 10.34 -1.58
N ILE A 81 11.04 9.49 -1.19
CA ILE A 81 9.71 9.45 -1.78
C ILE A 81 8.84 10.43 -1.02
N SER A 82 8.17 11.32 -1.75
CA SER A 82 7.50 12.49 -1.16
C SER A 82 6.10 12.21 -0.66
N PHE A 83 5.42 11.21 -1.21
CA PHE A 83 4.03 10.95 -0.84
C PHE A 83 3.65 9.50 -1.11
N ILE A 84 2.56 9.08 -0.47
CA ILE A 84 1.93 7.79 -0.70
C ILE A 84 0.47 8.06 -0.98
N ARG A 85 -0.04 7.48 -2.06
CA ARG A 85 -1.43 7.63 -2.46
C ARG A 85 -2.08 6.28 -2.68
N LEU A 86 -3.40 6.26 -2.63
CA LEU A 86 -4.19 5.09 -2.98
C LEU A 86 -5.58 5.53 -3.41
N ASN A 87 -6.27 4.64 -4.11
CA ASN A 87 -7.69 4.80 -4.39
C ASN A 87 -8.46 3.74 -3.62
N SER A 88 -9.60 4.13 -3.06
CA SER A 88 -10.48 3.21 -2.36
C SER A 88 -11.91 3.45 -2.82
N ALA A 89 -12.65 2.37 -3.06
CA ALA A 89 -14.04 2.50 -3.49
C ALA A 89 -14.88 3.24 -2.46
N MET A 90 -15.82 4.05 -2.94
CA MET A 90 -16.66 4.90 -2.07
C MET A 90 -17.38 4.11 -0.98
N LYS A 91 -17.81 2.89 -1.28
CA LYS A 91 -18.58 2.06 -0.34
C LYS A 91 -17.72 1.36 0.71
N ARG A 92 -16.40 1.46 0.63
CA ARG A 92 -15.50 0.80 1.59
C ARG A 92 -15.23 1.71 2.79
N GLU A 93 -16.28 2.00 3.56
CA GLU A 93 -16.21 2.96 4.66
C GLU A 93 -15.22 2.57 5.76
N GLU A 94 -15.10 1.29 6.07
CA GLU A 94 -14.15 0.84 7.09
C GLU A 94 -12.71 1.07 6.67
N ALA A 95 -12.41 0.87 5.38
CA ALA A 95 -11.09 1.17 4.85
C ALA A 95 -10.80 2.67 4.93
N HIS A 96 -11.79 3.51 4.62
CA HIS A 96 -11.64 4.96 4.71
C HIS A 96 -11.30 5.39 6.13
N LYS A 97 -11.99 4.85 7.13
CA LYS A 97 -11.73 5.16 8.53
C LYS A 97 -10.32 4.74 8.93
N PHE A 98 -9.88 3.59 8.45
CA PHE A 98 -8.53 3.11 8.73
C PHE A 98 -7.49 4.09 8.19
N TYR A 99 -7.61 4.49 6.93
CA TYR A 99 -6.64 5.39 6.32
C TYR A 99 -6.63 6.76 6.98
N GLU A 100 -7.81 7.30 7.29
CA GLU A 100 -7.90 8.58 7.98
C GLU A 100 -7.29 8.52 9.37
N HIS A 101 -7.52 7.42 10.07
CA HIS A 101 -6.98 7.22 11.41
C HIS A 101 -5.45 7.21 11.43
N ILE A 102 -4.82 6.67 10.40
CA ILE A 102 -3.36 6.62 10.32
C ILE A 102 -2.75 7.83 9.61
N GLY A 103 -3.54 8.86 9.34
CA GLY A 103 -3.03 10.14 8.88
C GLY A 103 -3.19 10.43 7.39
N TYR A 104 -3.93 9.62 6.66
CA TYR A 104 -4.17 9.87 5.25
C TYR A 104 -5.38 10.79 5.08
N THR A 105 -5.31 11.64 4.07
CA THR A 105 -6.36 12.63 3.79
C THR A 105 -7.02 12.30 2.45
N CYS A 106 -8.35 12.29 2.43
CA CYS A 106 -9.09 12.17 1.18
C CYS A 106 -9.08 13.53 0.48
N ASP A 107 -8.24 13.69 -0.54
CA ASP A 107 -8.09 14.95 -1.24
C ASP A 107 -8.95 15.05 -2.50
N LYS A 108 -9.46 13.93 -3.00
CA LYS A 108 -10.28 13.89 -4.22
C LYS A 108 -11.31 12.80 -4.17
N VAL A 109 -12.46 13.06 -4.78
CA VAL A 109 -13.45 12.03 -5.10
C VAL A 109 -13.54 11.99 -6.62
N GLN A 110 -13.28 10.82 -7.19
CA GLN A 110 -13.19 10.68 -8.65
C GLN A 110 -14.14 9.61 -9.17
N LYS A 111 -14.60 9.80 -10.40
CA LYS A 111 -15.38 8.80 -11.11
C LYS A 111 -14.45 7.94 -11.94
N ARG A 112 -14.72 6.65 -11.94
CA ARG A 112 -13.97 5.70 -12.78
C ARG A 112 -14.77 5.42 -14.05
N PHE A 113 -14.11 5.53 -15.19
CA PHE A 113 -14.70 5.16 -16.48
C PHE A 113 -13.96 3.95 -17.02
N ILE A 114 -14.71 3.02 -17.59
CA ILE A 114 -14.12 1.81 -18.17
C ILE A 114 -14.92 1.41 -19.41
N LYS A 115 -14.22 0.89 -20.40
CA LYS A 115 -14.83 0.29 -21.59
C LYS A 115 -14.23 -1.09 -21.75
N VAL A 116 -15.07 -2.11 -21.68
CA VAL A 116 -14.61 -3.49 -21.84
C VAL A 116 -14.58 -3.80 -23.33
N LEU A 117 -13.43 -4.25 -23.83
CA LEU A 117 -13.22 -4.49 -25.25
C LEU A 117 -13.35 -5.97 -25.64
N LYS A 118 -13.36 -6.86 -24.67
CA LYS A 118 -13.49 -8.30 -24.88
C LYS A 118 -14.43 -8.93 -23.89
#